data_9ed4ca98f88691c36380fa4c95690c0c
#
_entry.id   9ed4ca98f88691c36380fa4c95690c0c
#
_cell.length_a   1.000
_cell.length_b   1.000
_cell.length_c   1.000
_cell.angle_alpha   90.00
_cell.angle_beta   90.00
_cell.angle_gamma   90.00
#
_symmetry.space_group_name_H-M   'P 1'
#
loop_
_entity.id
_entity.type
_entity.pdbx_description
1 polymer ?
#
loop_
_entity_poly.entity_id
_entity_poly.type
_entity_poly.pdbx_seq_one_letter_code
_entity_poly.pdbx_strand_id
1 'polypeptide(L)'
;MKLLVAEDQSMLRDALCQLLMLEDDVEEVHVASDGQEAIALLEKEEVDVAILDIEMPVKTGLDVLEWIRANQRETKVVIVTTFKRKGYFKRALAAQVDAYVLKERSISDLMATIHTV
;
A
#
# COMPACT_ATOMS: atom_id res chain seq x y z
N MET A 1 3.90 14.42 -2.08
CA MET A 1 3.19 13.46 -1.21
C MET A 1 4.16 12.43 -0.64
N LYS A 2 3.82 11.91 0.50
CA LYS A 2 4.63 10.92 1.20
C LYS A 2 3.97 9.56 1.07
N LEU A 3 4.73 8.57 0.61
CA LEU A 3 4.22 7.23 0.31
C LEU A 3 4.80 6.17 1.24
N LEU A 4 4.06 5.10 1.44
CA LEU A 4 4.52 3.89 2.09
C LEU A 4 4.30 2.72 1.13
N VAL A 5 5.32 1.91 0.91
CA VAL A 5 5.22 0.67 0.14
C VAL A 5 5.48 -0.50 1.08
N ALA A 6 4.49 -1.35 1.26
CA ALA A 6 4.62 -2.57 2.04
C ALA A 6 4.57 -3.78 1.11
N GLU A 7 5.69 -4.47 0.99
CA GLU A 7 5.87 -5.59 0.08
C GLU A 7 6.98 -6.49 0.63
N ASP A 8 6.73 -7.79 0.76
CA ASP A 8 7.70 -8.71 1.34
C ASP A 8 8.80 -9.15 0.34
N GLN A 9 8.55 -9.05 -0.96
CA GLN A 9 9.56 -9.36 -1.97
C GLN A 9 10.50 -8.17 -2.16
N SER A 10 11.74 -8.32 -1.72
CA SER A 10 12.69 -7.21 -1.69
C SER A 10 12.95 -6.59 -3.07
N MET A 11 13.09 -7.42 -4.10
CA MET A 11 13.33 -6.90 -5.45
C MET A 11 12.18 -6.03 -5.95
N LEU A 12 10.95 -6.49 -5.74
CA LEU A 12 9.77 -5.71 -6.16
C LEU A 12 9.61 -4.45 -5.32
N ARG A 13 9.82 -4.56 -4.01
CA ARG A 13 9.75 -3.42 -3.10
C ARG A 13 10.75 -2.33 -3.50
N ASP A 14 12.00 -2.72 -3.75
CA ASP A 14 13.06 -1.78 -4.13
C ASP A 14 12.78 -1.14 -5.49
N ALA A 15 12.32 -1.94 -6.45
CA ALA A 15 11.97 -1.43 -7.78
C ALA A 15 10.82 -0.41 -7.70
N LEU A 16 9.78 -0.72 -6.94
CA LEU A 16 8.66 0.21 -6.74
C LEU A 16 9.13 1.50 -6.09
N CYS A 17 9.96 1.40 -5.05
CA CYS A 17 10.49 2.56 -4.36
C CYS A 17 11.23 3.48 -5.33
N GLN A 18 12.14 2.92 -6.14
CA GLN A 18 12.91 3.70 -7.09
C GLN A 18 12.04 4.37 -8.16
N LEU A 19 11.06 3.64 -8.69
CA LEU A 19 10.16 4.18 -9.71
C LEU A 19 9.26 5.27 -9.16
N LEU A 20 8.77 5.10 -7.95
CA LEU A 20 7.92 6.11 -7.31
C LEU A 20 8.70 7.38 -6.99
N MET A 21 9.97 7.26 -6.61
CA MET A 21 10.81 8.42 -6.34
C MET A 21 11.13 9.25 -7.57
N LEU A 22 10.91 8.72 -8.77
CA LEU A 22 11.08 9.49 -10.01
C LEU A 22 9.93 10.47 -10.27
N GLU A 23 8.81 10.32 -9.59
CA GLU A 23 7.67 11.22 -9.76
C GLU A 23 7.91 12.54 -9.03
N ASP A 24 7.63 13.66 -9.71
CA ASP A 24 7.93 14.99 -9.22
C ASP A 24 7.20 15.35 -7.92
N ASP A 25 5.99 14.84 -7.74
CA ASP A 25 5.16 15.13 -6.58
C ASP A 25 5.38 14.19 -5.39
N VAL A 26 6.31 13.25 -5.51
CA VAL A 26 6.66 12.32 -4.43
C VAL A 26 7.87 12.85 -3.66
N GLU A 27 7.66 13.17 -2.38
CA GLU A 27 8.71 13.71 -1.51
C GLU A 27 9.51 12.60 -0.84
N GLU A 28 8.81 11.58 -0.34
CA GLU A 28 9.40 10.48 0.41
C GLU A 28 8.69 9.19 0.09
N VAL A 29 9.44 8.08 0.09
CA VAL A 29 8.87 6.73 0.02
C VAL A 29 9.46 5.92 1.16
N HIS A 30 8.62 5.53 2.10
CA HIS A 30 8.98 4.61 3.18
C HIS A 30 8.70 3.19 2.71
N VAL A 31 9.50 2.24 3.13
CA VAL A 31 9.32 0.84 2.74
C VAL A 31 9.16 -0.05 3.98
N ALA A 32 8.34 -1.08 3.85
CA ALA A 32 8.13 -2.08 4.88
C ALA A 32 8.12 -3.47 4.25
N SER A 33 8.67 -4.44 4.94
CA SER A 33 8.73 -5.82 4.45
C SER A 33 7.58 -6.69 4.95
N ASP A 34 6.82 -6.21 5.91
CA ASP A 34 5.63 -6.88 6.42
C ASP A 34 4.65 -5.86 7.01
N GLY A 35 3.46 -6.35 7.40
CA GLY A 35 2.42 -5.48 7.92
C GLY A 35 2.76 -4.85 9.26
N GLN A 36 3.54 -5.52 10.09
CA GLN A 36 3.94 -4.97 11.39
C GLN A 36 4.88 -3.78 11.21
N GLU A 37 5.85 -3.87 10.31
CA GLU A 37 6.72 -2.75 9.97
C GLU A 37 5.92 -1.58 9.39
N ALA A 38 4.94 -1.89 8.53
CA ALA A 38 4.08 -0.86 7.96
C ALA A 38 3.32 -0.09 9.04
N ILE A 39 2.75 -0.79 10.01
CA ILE A 39 2.04 -0.16 11.12
C ILE A 39 2.99 0.69 11.96
N ALA A 40 4.19 0.19 12.25
CA ALA A 40 5.18 0.94 13.02
C ALA A 40 5.56 2.25 12.31
N LEU A 41 5.70 2.22 10.99
CA LEU A 41 5.97 3.44 10.21
C LEU A 41 4.79 4.40 10.24
N LEU A 42 3.56 3.88 10.12
CA LEU A 42 2.35 4.71 10.14
C LEU A 42 2.14 5.37 11.50
N GLU A 43 2.61 4.78 12.57
CA GLU A 43 2.54 5.38 13.91
C GLU A 43 3.48 6.58 14.06
N LYS A 44 4.60 6.57 13.34
CA LYS A 44 5.65 7.60 13.46
C LYS A 44 5.59 8.67 12.40
N GLU A 45 5.20 8.30 11.17
CA GLU A 45 5.28 9.17 10.01
C GLU A 45 3.90 9.48 9.47
N GLU A 46 3.74 10.67 8.92
CA GLU A 46 2.55 11.01 8.14
C GLU A 46 2.71 10.45 6.74
N VAL A 47 1.76 9.66 6.31
CA VAL A 47 1.76 9.02 5.00
C VAL A 47 0.49 9.41 4.27
N ASP A 48 0.64 9.91 3.05
CA ASP A 48 -0.52 10.32 2.24
C ASP A 48 -1.18 9.11 1.58
N VAL A 49 -0.37 8.21 1.02
CA VAL A 49 -0.87 6.99 0.36
C VAL A 49 -0.03 5.79 0.78
N ALA A 50 -0.70 4.75 1.24
CA ALA A 50 -0.08 3.46 1.54
C ALA A 50 -0.38 2.48 0.42
N ILE A 51 0.66 1.92 -0.17
CA ILE A 51 0.58 0.91 -1.22
C ILE A 51 0.93 -0.41 -0.56
N LEU A 52 -0.06 -1.29 -0.42
CA LEU A 52 0.05 -2.49 0.40
C LEU A 52 -0.20 -3.75 -0.42
N ASP A 53 0.72 -4.70 -0.33
CA ASP A 53 0.46 -6.07 -0.77
C ASP A 53 -0.34 -6.79 0.31
N ILE A 54 -1.17 -7.75 -0.08
CA ILE A 54 -1.95 -8.52 0.90
C ILE A 54 -1.08 -9.61 1.54
N GLU A 55 -0.43 -10.42 0.72
CA GLU A 55 0.32 -11.60 1.19
C GLU A 55 1.67 -11.20 1.76
N MET A 56 1.68 -10.89 3.05
CA MET A 56 2.89 -10.55 3.79
C MET A 56 2.91 -11.31 5.11
N PRO A 57 4.12 -11.63 5.63
CA PRO A 57 4.22 -12.29 6.94
C PRO A 57 3.82 -11.34 8.08
N VAL A 58 3.54 -11.90 9.23
CA VAL A 58 3.18 -11.26 10.48
C VAL A 58 1.79 -10.63 10.40
N LYS A 59 1.61 -9.59 9.59
CA LYS A 59 0.30 -8.96 9.32
C LYS A 59 0.17 -8.73 7.83
N THR A 60 -1.01 -9.00 7.30
CA THR A 60 -1.31 -8.80 5.86
C THR A 60 -1.60 -7.34 5.56
N GLY A 61 -1.65 -7.02 4.27
CA GLY A 61 -2.06 -5.68 3.84
C GLY A 61 -3.48 -5.33 4.28
N LEU A 62 -4.35 -6.33 4.38
CA LEU A 62 -5.72 -6.11 4.87
C LEU A 62 -5.72 -5.77 6.36
N ASP A 63 -4.85 -6.40 7.15
CA ASP A 63 -4.69 -6.05 8.56
C ASP A 63 -4.24 -4.61 8.72
N VAL A 64 -3.32 -4.17 7.88
CA VAL A 64 -2.82 -2.78 7.88
C VAL A 64 -3.93 -1.80 7.51
N LEU A 65 -4.70 -2.12 6.46
CA LEU A 65 -5.84 -1.29 6.05
C LEU A 65 -6.84 -1.13 7.21
N GLU A 66 -7.18 -2.23 7.86
CA GLU A 66 -8.13 -2.21 8.98
C GLU A 66 -7.58 -1.39 10.14
N TRP A 67 -6.27 -1.50 10.41
CA TRP A 67 -5.62 -0.70 11.44
C TRP A 67 -5.69 0.81 11.12
N ILE A 68 -5.44 1.18 9.87
CA ILE A 68 -5.50 2.58 9.42
C ILE A 68 -6.91 3.14 9.69
N ARG A 69 -7.95 2.41 9.31
CA ARG A 69 -9.33 2.85 9.51
C ARG A 69 -9.71 2.89 10.98
N ALA A 70 -9.33 1.88 11.76
CA ALA A 70 -9.63 1.82 13.19
C ALA A 70 -8.97 2.96 13.96
N ASN A 71 -7.80 3.42 13.51
CA ASN A 71 -7.06 4.51 14.14
C ASN A 71 -7.36 5.87 13.50
N GLN A 72 -8.35 5.93 12.64
CA GLN A 72 -8.85 7.16 12.01
C GLN A 72 -7.77 7.96 11.29
N ARG A 73 -6.81 7.25 10.69
CA ARG A 73 -5.75 7.89 9.88
C ARG A 73 -6.33 8.32 8.54
N GLU A 74 -5.90 9.46 8.05
CA GLU A 74 -6.36 10.00 6.77
C GLU A 74 -5.62 9.39 5.57
N THR A 75 -4.66 8.53 5.81
CA THR A 75 -3.89 7.83 4.78
C THR A 75 -4.82 7.13 3.79
N LYS A 76 -4.64 7.41 2.51
CA LYS A 76 -5.32 6.67 1.44
C LYS A 76 -4.65 5.32 1.27
N VAL A 77 -5.42 4.30 0.93
CA VAL A 77 -4.90 2.93 0.84
C VAL A 77 -5.15 2.35 -0.54
N VAL A 78 -4.08 1.91 -1.18
CA VAL A 78 -4.11 1.18 -2.44
C VAL A 78 -3.61 -0.23 -2.16
N ILE A 79 -4.47 -1.22 -2.36
CA ILE A 79 -4.07 -2.62 -2.26
C ILE A 79 -3.55 -3.06 -3.62
N VAL A 80 -2.36 -3.67 -3.64
CA VAL A 80 -1.76 -4.24 -4.85
C VAL A 80 -1.51 -5.71 -4.59
N THR A 81 -2.12 -6.60 -5.39
CA THR A 81 -2.04 -8.02 -5.13
C THR A 81 -2.12 -8.84 -6.42
N THR A 82 -1.52 -10.03 -6.39
CA THR A 82 -1.64 -11.02 -7.47
C THR A 82 -2.88 -11.90 -7.28
N PHE A 83 -3.46 -11.90 -6.08
CA PHE A 83 -4.52 -12.85 -5.72
C PHE A 83 -5.90 -12.28 -5.98
N LYS A 84 -6.73 -13.07 -6.67
CA LYS A 84 -8.12 -12.71 -7.01
C LYS A 84 -9.10 -13.44 -6.09
N ARG A 85 -8.78 -13.56 -4.82
CA ARG A 85 -9.66 -14.21 -3.86
C ARG A 85 -10.82 -13.31 -3.50
N LYS A 86 -12.03 -13.82 -3.62
CA LYS A 86 -13.25 -13.05 -3.30
C LYS A 86 -13.24 -12.51 -1.87
N GLY A 87 -12.76 -13.32 -0.93
CA GLY A 87 -12.68 -12.90 0.47
C GLY A 87 -11.81 -11.68 0.68
N TYR A 88 -10.72 -11.57 -0.04
CA TYR A 88 -9.82 -10.42 0.05
C TYR A 88 -10.50 -9.14 -0.43
N PHE A 89 -11.14 -9.22 -1.59
CA PHE A 89 -11.82 -8.06 -2.16
C PHE A 89 -12.96 -7.58 -1.27
N LYS A 90 -13.79 -8.51 -0.79
CA LYS A 90 -14.89 -8.18 0.12
C LYS A 90 -14.39 -7.51 1.40
N ARG A 91 -13.32 -8.05 1.99
CA ARG A 91 -12.74 -7.52 3.22
C ARG A 91 -12.16 -6.12 2.99
N ALA A 92 -11.51 -5.91 1.85
CA ALA A 92 -10.98 -4.61 1.46
C ALA A 92 -12.10 -3.59 1.30
N LEU A 93 -13.19 -3.95 0.61
CA LEU A 93 -14.34 -3.07 0.45
C LEU A 93 -14.98 -2.73 1.79
N ALA A 94 -15.13 -3.71 2.67
CA ALA A 94 -15.72 -3.49 3.99
C ALA A 94 -14.88 -2.50 4.81
N ALA A 95 -13.57 -2.47 4.62
CA ALA A 95 -12.66 -1.55 5.28
C ALA A 95 -12.45 -0.25 4.51
N GLN A 96 -13.26 0.00 3.49
CA GLN A 96 -13.25 1.25 2.71
C GLN A 96 -11.90 1.51 2.04
N VAL A 97 -11.37 0.51 1.35
CA VAL A 97 -10.15 0.67 0.54
C VAL A 97 -10.36 1.74 -0.53
N ASP A 98 -9.35 2.55 -0.77
CA ASP A 98 -9.42 3.61 -1.78
C ASP A 98 -9.22 3.07 -3.20
N ALA A 99 -8.37 2.05 -3.37
CA ALA A 99 -8.19 1.39 -4.64
C ALA A 99 -7.66 -0.04 -4.46
N TYR A 100 -7.96 -0.90 -5.42
CA TYR A 100 -7.56 -2.30 -5.40
C TYR A 100 -7.01 -2.63 -6.79
N VAL A 101 -5.71 -2.89 -6.89
CA VAL A 101 -5.00 -3.04 -8.15
C VAL A 101 -4.33 -4.41 -8.21
N LEU A 102 -4.43 -5.09 -9.34
CA LEU A 102 -3.76 -6.37 -9.55
C LEU A 102 -2.32 -6.12 -9.99
N LYS A 103 -1.37 -6.90 -9.47
CA LYS A 103 0.07 -6.76 -9.76
C LYS A 103 0.40 -6.96 -11.25
N GLU A 104 -0.45 -7.61 -12.00
CA GLU A 104 -0.27 -7.79 -13.45
C GLU A 104 -0.44 -6.49 -14.24
N ARG A 105 -0.97 -5.44 -13.60
CA ARG A 105 -1.09 -4.13 -14.20
C ARG A 105 0.27 -3.43 -14.24
N SER A 106 0.42 -2.48 -15.17
CA SER A 106 1.65 -1.74 -15.32
C SER A 106 1.87 -0.72 -14.20
N ILE A 107 3.12 -0.29 -14.05
CA ILE A 107 3.47 0.78 -13.12
C ILE A 107 2.72 2.07 -13.48
N SER A 108 2.51 2.32 -14.76
CA SER A 108 1.73 3.50 -15.21
C SER A 108 0.31 3.46 -14.66
N ASP A 109 -0.33 2.30 -14.66
CA ASP A 109 -1.67 2.13 -14.09
C ASP A 109 -1.66 2.38 -12.59
N LEU A 110 -0.65 1.88 -11.89
CA LEU A 110 -0.49 2.11 -10.46
C LEU A 110 -0.33 3.60 -10.16
N MET A 111 0.53 4.30 -10.90
CA MET A 111 0.74 5.74 -10.70
C MET A 111 -0.53 6.54 -10.97
N ALA A 112 -1.26 6.20 -12.03
CA ALA A 112 -2.54 6.84 -12.31
C ALA A 112 -3.52 6.65 -11.16
N THR A 113 -3.56 5.45 -10.57
CA THR A 113 -4.39 5.14 -9.41
C THR A 113 -3.99 5.97 -8.20
N ILE A 114 -2.69 6.06 -7.92
CA ILE A 114 -2.18 6.86 -6.78
C ILE A 114 -2.57 8.32 -6.93
N HIS A 115 -2.48 8.88 -8.13
CA HIS A 115 -2.85 10.28 -8.36
C HIS A 115 -4.35 10.53 -8.28
N THR A 116 -5.16 9.47 -8.42
CA THR A 116 -6.62 9.57 -8.38
C THR A 116 -7.20 9.54 -6.94
N VAL A 117 -6.55 8.81 -6.05
CA VAL A 117 -7.04 8.62 -4.67
C VAL A 117 -6.81 9.81 -3.72
#